data_98e60ce32656386998ea781948f3681d
#
_entry.id   98e60ce32656386998ea781948f3681d
#
_cell.length_a   1.000
_cell.length_b   1.000
_cell.length_c   1.000
_cell.angle_alpha   90.00
_cell.angle_beta   90.00
_cell.angle_gamma   90.00
#
_symmetry.space_group_name_H-M   'P 1'
#
loop_
_entity.id
_entity.type
_entity.pdbx_description
1 polymer ?
#
loop_
_entity_poly.entity_id
_entity_poly.type
_entity_poly.pdbx_seq_one_letter_code
_entity_poly.pdbx_strand_id
1 'polypeptide(L)'
;MTASYSHLGICVSDLERSLRFYCGALGFAEVAAHEVGPEFGGLMELDELQLSSRMIHNNGATVELLGYGSPAVEGEPGRRPMNRLGLTHLSFRVDDLEAVAARIEEFGGQVVATTRTTLDRGGTALDFVYCTDPDGVRIELMDLGG
;
A
#
# COMPACT_ATOMS: atom_id res chain seq x y z
N MET A 1 15.55 19.58 17.60
CA MET A 1 14.19 19.43 17.08
C MET A 1 14.14 18.11 16.31
N THR A 2 13.24 17.21 16.63
CA THR A 2 13.12 15.89 15.99
C THR A 2 11.75 15.78 15.32
N ALA A 3 11.71 15.22 14.12
CA ALA A 3 10.46 14.79 13.48
C ALA A 3 10.17 13.35 13.87
N SER A 4 8.90 13.01 14.08
CA SER A 4 8.45 11.63 14.23
C SER A 4 7.67 11.23 12.98
N TYR A 5 7.88 9.99 12.51
CA TYR A 5 7.09 9.46 11.40
C TYR A 5 5.63 9.30 11.83
N SER A 6 4.71 9.74 11.00
CA SER A 6 3.27 9.63 11.24
C SER A 6 2.66 8.55 10.36
N HIS A 7 2.57 8.77 9.06
CA HIS A 7 1.91 7.86 8.11
C HIS A 7 2.42 8.05 6.69
N LEU A 8 2.08 7.12 5.82
CA LEU A 8 2.22 7.17 4.38
C LEU A 8 0.83 7.33 3.76
N GLY A 9 0.65 8.32 2.87
CA GLY A 9 -0.60 8.51 2.12
C GLY A 9 -0.59 7.75 0.79
N ILE A 10 -1.69 7.07 0.48
CA ILE A 10 -1.95 6.39 -0.80
C ILE A 10 -3.26 6.89 -1.37
N CYS A 11 -3.21 7.56 -2.53
CA CYS A 11 -4.40 7.88 -3.31
C CYS A 11 -4.94 6.60 -3.95
N VAL A 12 -6.22 6.31 -3.77
CA VAL A 12 -6.87 5.09 -4.26
C VAL A 12 -8.06 5.40 -5.15
N SER A 13 -8.30 4.57 -6.14
CA SER A 13 -9.43 4.76 -7.07
C SER A 13 -10.77 4.30 -6.48
N ASP A 14 -10.74 3.38 -5.51
CA ASP A 14 -11.92 2.87 -4.78
C ASP A 14 -11.51 2.61 -3.32
N LEU A 15 -11.98 3.48 -2.43
CA LEU A 15 -11.59 3.48 -1.02
C LEU A 15 -12.01 2.18 -0.31
N GLU A 16 -13.22 1.72 -0.52
CA GLU A 16 -13.74 0.52 0.14
C GLU A 16 -13.05 -0.76 -0.37
N ARG A 17 -12.75 -0.82 -1.66
CA ARG A 17 -11.97 -1.92 -2.25
C ARG A 17 -10.55 -1.94 -1.66
N SER A 18 -9.89 -0.80 -1.59
CA SER A 18 -8.54 -0.69 -1.04
C SER A 18 -8.52 -1.00 0.46
N LEU A 19 -9.51 -0.52 1.21
CA LEU A 19 -9.64 -0.85 2.64
C LEU A 19 -9.77 -2.38 2.86
N ARG A 20 -10.65 -3.04 2.09
CA ARG A 20 -10.77 -4.50 2.15
C ARG A 20 -9.47 -5.22 1.80
N PHE A 21 -8.76 -4.72 0.78
CA PHE A 21 -7.47 -5.29 0.37
C PHE A 21 -6.43 -5.19 1.48
N TYR A 22 -6.13 -4.00 1.99
CA TYR A 22 -5.09 -3.82 3.00
C TYR A 22 -5.43 -4.51 4.32
N CYS A 23 -6.68 -4.51 4.74
CA CYS A 23 -7.11 -5.22 5.94
C CYS A 23 -7.14 -6.74 5.73
N GLY A 24 -7.70 -7.21 4.62
CA GLY A 24 -7.85 -8.63 4.34
C GLY A 24 -6.56 -9.32 3.94
N ALA A 25 -5.81 -8.77 3.00
CA ALA A 25 -4.59 -9.40 2.49
C ALA A 25 -3.38 -9.20 3.40
N LEU A 26 -3.21 -7.99 3.96
CA LEU A 26 -1.98 -7.58 4.64
C LEU A 26 -2.15 -7.38 6.16
N GLY A 27 -3.34 -7.66 6.71
CA GLY A 27 -3.56 -7.65 8.16
C GLY A 27 -3.57 -6.27 8.80
N PHE A 28 -3.85 -5.21 8.03
CA PHE A 28 -4.09 -3.89 8.61
C PHE A 28 -5.43 -3.86 9.35
N ALA A 29 -5.54 -2.97 10.32
CA ALA A 29 -6.79 -2.64 10.99
C ALA A 29 -7.10 -1.16 10.78
N GLU A 30 -8.36 -0.83 10.46
CA GLU A 30 -8.82 0.55 10.42
C GLU A 30 -8.82 1.12 11.85
N VAL A 31 -8.18 2.28 12.03
CA VAL A 31 -8.05 2.93 13.34
C VAL A 31 -8.70 4.31 13.39
N ALA A 32 -8.93 4.95 12.24
CA ALA A 32 -9.67 6.20 12.14
C ALA A 32 -10.24 6.41 10.73
N ALA A 33 -11.32 7.16 10.65
CA ALA A 33 -11.94 7.63 9.42
C ALA A 33 -12.18 9.13 9.51
N HIS A 34 -11.89 9.85 8.42
CA HIS A 34 -12.06 11.29 8.35
C HIS A 34 -12.74 11.69 7.05
N GLU A 35 -13.61 12.67 7.13
CA GLU A 35 -14.11 13.40 5.97
C GLU A 35 -13.46 14.77 5.94
N VAL A 36 -12.82 15.08 4.82
CA VAL A 36 -11.99 16.28 4.65
C VAL A 36 -12.57 17.12 3.53
N GLY A 37 -12.81 18.38 3.82
CA GLY A 37 -13.49 19.31 2.93
C GLY A 37 -12.59 20.47 2.45
N PRO A 38 -13.23 21.52 1.88
CA PRO A 38 -12.54 22.67 1.28
C PRO A 38 -11.60 23.41 2.23
N GLU A 39 -11.76 23.27 3.54
CA GLU A 39 -10.88 23.87 4.54
C GLU A 39 -9.43 23.38 4.44
N PHE A 40 -9.19 22.20 3.87
CA PHE A 40 -7.86 21.65 3.59
C PHE A 40 -7.40 21.84 2.14
N GLY A 41 -8.22 22.49 1.29
CA GLY A 41 -7.90 22.69 -0.12
C GLY A 41 -6.57 23.38 -0.34
N GLY A 42 -6.26 24.43 0.44
CA GLY A 42 -4.97 25.14 0.35
C GLY A 42 -3.77 24.26 0.74
N LEU A 43 -3.91 23.36 1.72
CA LEU A 43 -2.86 22.41 2.10
C LEU A 43 -2.61 21.37 1.00
N MET A 44 -3.67 20.91 0.36
CA MET A 44 -3.62 19.86 -0.64
C MET A 44 -3.47 20.38 -2.08
N GLU A 45 -3.47 21.71 -2.25
CA GLU A 45 -3.37 22.38 -3.55
C GLU A 45 -4.51 21.96 -4.51
N LEU A 46 -5.72 21.76 -3.95
CA LEU A 46 -6.90 21.31 -4.69
C LEU A 46 -8.09 22.21 -4.39
N ASP A 47 -8.83 22.56 -5.44
CA ASP A 47 -10.10 23.27 -5.33
C ASP A 47 -11.26 22.30 -5.13
N GLU A 48 -12.32 22.74 -4.47
CA GLU A 48 -13.56 21.97 -4.26
C GLU A 48 -13.34 20.59 -3.62
N LEU A 49 -12.37 20.50 -2.69
CA LEU A 49 -11.95 19.25 -2.06
C LEU A 49 -13.10 18.56 -1.31
N GLN A 50 -13.33 17.29 -1.66
CA GLN A 50 -14.11 16.32 -0.91
C GLN A 50 -13.32 15.01 -0.86
N LEU A 51 -12.83 14.67 0.30
CA LEU A 51 -11.94 13.53 0.51
C LEU A 51 -12.44 12.70 1.68
N SER A 52 -12.59 11.41 1.47
CA SER A 52 -12.73 10.42 2.55
C SER A 52 -11.38 9.78 2.81
N SER A 53 -10.91 9.83 4.04
CA SER A 53 -9.64 9.25 4.48
C SER A 53 -9.90 8.08 5.44
N ARG A 54 -9.11 7.01 5.30
CA ARG A 54 -9.07 5.88 6.24
C ARG A 54 -7.66 5.68 6.72
N MET A 55 -7.46 5.81 8.03
CA MET A 55 -6.20 5.47 8.67
C MET A 55 -6.20 3.99 9.03
N ILE A 56 -5.24 3.26 8.52
CA ILE A 56 -5.05 1.83 8.79
C ILE A 56 -3.68 1.57 9.41
N HIS A 57 -3.61 0.61 10.32
CA HIS A 57 -2.39 0.34 11.09
C HIS A 57 -2.04 -1.14 11.14
N ASN A 58 -0.76 -1.45 11.00
CA ASN A 58 -0.20 -2.80 11.19
C ASN A 58 1.24 -2.69 11.73
N ASN A 59 1.51 -3.31 12.88
CA ASN A 59 2.86 -3.46 13.47
C ASN A 59 3.73 -2.18 13.45
N GLY A 60 3.17 -1.04 13.85
CA GLY A 60 3.89 0.23 13.90
C GLY A 60 3.91 1.01 12.58
N ALA A 61 3.41 0.45 11.50
CA ALA A 61 3.20 1.15 10.24
C ALA A 61 1.77 1.71 10.15
N THR A 62 1.65 2.98 9.78
CA THR A 62 0.36 3.63 9.53
C THR A 62 0.30 4.07 8.08
N VAL A 63 -0.80 3.74 7.43
CA VAL A 63 -1.12 4.15 6.06
C VAL A 63 -2.44 4.92 6.08
N GLU A 64 -2.49 6.01 5.35
CA GLU A 64 -3.70 6.75 5.06
C GLU A 64 -4.16 6.46 3.63
N LEU A 65 -5.34 5.86 3.50
CA LEU A 65 -5.99 5.67 2.21
C LEU A 65 -6.84 6.90 1.88
N LEU A 66 -6.57 7.52 0.73
CA LEU A 66 -7.18 8.77 0.29
C LEU A 66 -8.16 8.49 -0.87
N GLY A 67 -9.44 8.56 -0.59
CA GLY A 67 -10.52 8.39 -1.57
C GLY A 67 -11.16 9.73 -1.92
N TYR A 68 -10.91 10.25 -3.14
CA TYR A 68 -11.41 11.54 -3.58
C TYR A 68 -12.82 11.44 -4.15
N GLY A 69 -13.74 12.26 -3.62
CA GLY A 69 -15.04 12.53 -4.23
C GLY A 69 -14.95 13.72 -5.20
N SER A 70 -14.14 14.73 -4.86
CA SER A 70 -13.81 15.90 -5.71
C SER A 70 -12.45 16.46 -5.30
N PRO A 71 -11.62 16.92 -6.25
CA PRO A 71 -11.69 16.60 -7.68
C PRO A 71 -11.52 15.08 -7.92
N ALA A 72 -11.82 14.62 -9.13
CA ALA A 72 -11.65 13.21 -9.47
C ALA A 72 -10.18 12.76 -9.36
N VAL A 73 -9.98 11.49 -9.00
CA VAL A 73 -8.65 10.86 -9.00
C VAL A 73 -8.03 10.96 -10.38
N GLU A 74 -6.76 11.34 -10.44
CA GLU A 74 -5.98 11.42 -11.67
C GLU A 74 -5.02 10.24 -11.82
N GLY A 75 -4.73 9.87 -13.06
CA GLY A 75 -3.80 8.81 -13.42
C GLY A 75 -4.47 7.47 -13.68
N GLU A 76 -3.69 6.56 -14.25
CA GLU A 76 -4.13 5.22 -14.59
C GLU A 76 -3.57 4.20 -13.61
N PRO A 77 -4.35 3.20 -13.19
CA PRO A 77 -3.86 2.08 -12.41
C PRO A 77 -2.71 1.37 -13.12
N GLY A 78 -1.70 0.96 -12.37
CA GLY A 78 -0.60 0.19 -12.93
C GLY A 78 0.70 0.31 -12.18
N ARG A 79 1.59 -0.66 -12.43
CA ARG A 79 2.91 -0.68 -11.82
C ARG A 79 3.83 0.40 -12.41
N ARG A 80 4.41 1.20 -11.56
CA ARG A 80 5.47 2.13 -11.97
C ARG A 80 6.81 1.37 -12.09
N PRO A 81 7.69 1.76 -13.04
CA PRO A 81 9.07 1.26 -13.06
C PRO A 81 9.78 1.52 -11.73
N MET A 82 10.58 0.56 -11.26
CA MET A 82 11.30 0.65 -9.97
C MET A 82 12.30 1.80 -9.91
N ASN A 83 12.88 2.18 -11.04
CA ASN A 83 13.85 3.26 -11.16
C ASN A 83 13.21 4.63 -11.45
N ARG A 84 11.88 4.75 -11.34
CA ARG A 84 11.21 6.04 -11.47
C ARG A 84 11.30 6.82 -10.17
N LEU A 85 11.70 8.09 -10.26
CA LEU A 85 11.88 8.95 -9.09
C LEU A 85 10.60 9.04 -8.24
N GLY A 86 10.73 8.90 -6.92
CA GLY A 86 9.66 8.96 -5.92
C GLY A 86 9.49 7.66 -5.14
N LEU A 87 8.37 7.52 -4.44
CA LEU A 87 8.04 6.30 -3.69
C LEU A 87 7.93 5.11 -4.64
N THR A 88 8.53 3.98 -4.27
CA THR A 88 8.62 2.79 -5.13
C THR A 88 7.71 1.67 -4.70
N HIS A 89 7.71 1.29 -3.43
CA HIS A 89 6.96 0.15 -2.91
C HIS A 89 6.76 0.20 -1.39
N LEU A 90 5.82 -0.58 -0.90
CA LEU A 90 5.69 -1.00 0.48
C LEU A 90 6.35 -2.38 0.63
N SER A 91 7.04 -2.61 1.74
CA SER A 91 7.73 -3.89 1.97
C SER A 91 7.26 -4.54 3.26
N PHE A 92 6.98 -5.85 3.21
CA PHE A 92 6.48 -6.66 4.32
C PHE A 92 7.35 -7.89 4.53
N ARG A 93 7.77 -8.11 5.78
CA ARG A 93 8.28 -9.41 6.19
C ARG A 93 7.12 -10.35 6.41
N VAL A 94 7.26 -11.57 5.91
CA VAL A 94 6.25 -12.62 6.03
C VAL A 94 6.91 -13.93 6.43
N ASP A 95 6.21 -14.73 7.21
CA ASP A 95 6.68 -16.06 7.63
C ASP A 95 6.27 -17.15 6.62
N ASP A 96 5.25 -16.87 5.82
CA ASP A 96 4.74 -17.75 4.75
C ASP A 96 4.38 -16.88 3.54
N LEU A 97 5.33 -16.79 2.62
CA LEU A 97 5.22 -15.94 1.43
C LEU A 97 4.10 -16.42 0.50
N GLU A 98 3.92 -17.73 0.34
CA GLU A 98 2.86 -18.30 -0.52
C GLU A 98 1.47 -18.01 0.04
N ALA A 99 1.28 -18.14 1.35
CA ALA A 99 0.00 -17.85 1.98
C ALA A 99 -0.38 -16.37 1.84
N VAL A 100 0.58 -15.46 2.03
CA VAL A 100 0.31 -14.02 1.87
C VAL A 100 0.10 -13.66 0.41
N ALA A 101 0.88 -14.22 -0.52
CA ALA A 101 0.71 -14.02 -1.96
C ALA A 101 -0.68 -14.46 -2.43
N ALA A 102 -1.15 -15.63 -1.98
CA ALA A 102 -2.51 -16.12 -2.27
C ALA A 102 -3.60 -15.16 -1.75
N ARG A 103 -3.42 -14.61 -0.55
CA ARG A 103 -4.35 -13.60 0.00
C ARG A 103 -4.35 -12.30 -0.81
N ILE A 104 -3.21 -11.86 -1.30
CA ILE A 104 -3.13 -10.69 -2.18
C ILE A 104 -4.01 -10.89 -3.42
N GLU A 105 -3.94 -12.05 -4.06
CA GLU A 105 -4.79 -12.36 -5.21
C GLU A 105 -6.27 -12.49 -4.85
N GLU A 106 -6.59 -13.13 -3.73
CA GLU A 106 -7.96 -13.28 -3.22
C GLU A 106 -8.63 -11.91 -3.00
N PHE A 107 -7.88 -10.92 -2.51
CA PHE A 107 -8.40 -9.58 -2.24
C PHE A 107 -8.23 -8.58 -3.41
N GLY A 108 -7.88 -9.06 -4.60
CA GLY A 108 -7.91 -8.27 -5.84
C GLY A 108 -6.59 -7.61 -6.21
N GLY A 109 -5.49 -7.94 -5.54
CA GLY A 109 -4.14 -7.60 -5.97
C GLY A 109 -3.60 -8.59 -7.00
N GLN A 110 -2.33 -8.44 -7.36
CA GLN A 110 -1.64 -9.33 -8.30
C GLN A 110 -0.29 -9.75 -7.76
N VAL A 111 0.07 -11.02 -7.95
CA VAL A 111 1.43 -11.51 -7.76
C VAL A 111 2.19 -11.38 -9.08
N VAL A 112 3.34 -10.70 -9.05
CA VAL A 112 4.21 -10.55 -10.23
C VAL A 112 5.23 -11.68 -10.24
N ALA A 113 4.78 -12.87 -10.62
CA ALA A 113 5.56 -14.12 -10.52
C ALA A 113 6.98 -14.02 -11.16
N THR A 114 7.13 -13.24 -12.22
CA THR A 114 8.42 -13.01 -12.88
C THR A 114 9.45 -12.29 -12.02
N THR A 115 9.05 -11.71 -10.90
CA THR A 115 9.94 -11.02 -9.96
C THR A 115 10.40 -11.91 -8.81
N ARG A 116 9.90 -13.18 -8.76
CA ARG A 116 10.33 -14.10 -7.70
C ARG A 116 11.84 -14.26 -7.71
N THR A 117 12.45 -14.02 -6.57
CA THR A 117 13.90 -14.08 -6.42
C THR A 117 14.24 -14.80 -5.12
N THR A 118 14.98 -15.90 -5.23
CA THR A 118 15.47 -16.65 -4.08
C THR A 118 16.98 -16.54 -4.03
N LEU A 119 17.50 -16.17 -2.86
CA LEU A 119 18.94 -16.04 -2.60
C LEU A 119 19.33 -16.96 -1.44
N ASP A 120 20.51 -17.55 -1.51
CA ASP A 120 21.14 -18.20 -0.36
C ASP A 120 22.15 -17.22 0.28
N ARG A 121 21.98 -17.00 1.57
CA ARG A 121 22.91 -16.16 2.35
C ARG A 121 23.42 -16.98 3.55
N GLY A 122 24.53 -17.69 3.30
CA GLY A 122 25.19 -18.47 4.34
C GLY A 122 24.36 -19.65 4.85
N GLY A 123 23.62 -20.33 3.97
CA GLY A 123 22.75 -21.47 4.30
C GLY A 123 21.31 -21.07 4.69
N THR A 124 20.99 -19.79 4.68
CA THR A 124 19.62 -19.31 4.88
C THR A 124 19.03 -18.88 3.53
N ALA A 125 17.94 -19.52 3.13
CA ALA A 125 17.20 -19.11 1.95
C ALA A 125 16.42 -17.82 2.24
N LEU A 126 16.60 -16.82 1.40
CA LEU A 126 15.84 -15.58 1.40
C LEU A 126 14.97 -15.58 0.16
N ASP A 127 13.69 -15.27 0.32
CA ASP A 127 12.74 -15.32 -0.77
C ASP A 127 11.97 -14.00 -0.88
N PHE A 128 11.86 -13.51 -2.11
CA PHE A 128 11.27 -12.21 -2.42
C PHE A 128 10.31 -12.32 -3.59
N VAL A 129 9.23 -11.58 -3.56
CA VAL A 129 8.37 -11.37 -4.73
C VAL A 129 7.71 -10.00 -4.67
N TYR A 130 7.55 -9.37 -5.82
CA TYR A 130 6.67 -8.21 -5.92
C TYR A 130 5.23 -8.62 -6.21
N CYS A 131 4.34 -7.92 -5.54
CA CYS A 131 2.91 -7.94 -5.76
C CYS A 131 2.41 -6.51 -6.04
N THR A 132 1.14 -6.36 -6.33
CA THR A 132 0.48 -5.05 -6.36
C THR A 132 -0.82 -5.07 -5.58
N ASP A 133 -1.22 -3.90 -5.09
CA ASP A 133 -2.59 -3.65 -4.68
C ASP A 133 -3.54 -3.54 -5.90
N PRO A 134 -4.86 -3.36 -5.71
CA PRO A 134 -5.80 -3.24 -6.82
C PRO A 134 -5.55 -2.06 -7.78
N ASP A 135 -4.85 -1.03 -7.36
CA ASP A 135 -4.51 0.14 -8.17
C ASP A 135 -3.10 0.09 -8.77
N GLY A 136 -2.34 -0.97 -8.49
CA GLY A 136 -0.99 -1.16 -9.00
C GLY A 136 0.12 -0.62 -8.11
N VAL A 137 -0.18 -0.20 -6.88
CA VAL A 137 0.85 0.14 -5.89
C VAL A 137 1.67 -1.10 -5.60
N ARG A 138 2.99 -0.98 -5.73
CA ARG A 138 3.90 -2.10 -5.60
C ARG A 138 4.09 -2.50 -4.14
N ILE A 139 4.03 -3.80 -3.89
CA ILE A 139 4.20 -4.44 -2.59
C ILE A 139 5.30 -5.48 -2.72
N GLU A 140 6.30 -5.42 -1.85
CA GLU A 140 7.33 -6.44 -1.73
C GLU A 140 6.99 -7.37 -0.57
N LEU A 141 6.98 -8.66 -0.82
CA LEU A 141 6.96 -9.68 0.22
C LEU A 141 8.36 -10.24 0.38
N MET A 142 8.82 -10.34 1.62
CA MET A 142 10.14 -10.86 1.97
C MET A 142 10.00 -11.95 3.03
N ASP A 143 10.39 -13.17 2.71
CA ASP A 143 10.71 -14.21 3.66
C ASP A 143 12.24 -14.21 3.86
N LEU A 144 12.67 -13.94 5.07
CA LEU A 144 14.09 -13.79 5.42
C LEU A 144 14.64 -15.01 6.18
N GLY A 145 13.90 -16.13 6.16
CA GLY A 145 14.29 -17.35 6.83
C GLY A 145 14.36 -17.16 8.34
N GLY A 146 13.23 -16.94 8.96
CA GLY A 146 13.02 -16.54 10.36
C GLY A 146 13.52 -17.48 11.42
#